data_5b4860b26a84d5991b03302315743db0
#
_entry.id   5b4860b26a84d5991b03302315743db0
#
_cell.length_a   1.000
_cell.length_b   1.000
_cell.length_c   1.000
_cell.angle_alpha   90.00
_cell.angle_beta   90.00
_cell.angle_gamma   90.00
#
_symmetry.space_group_name_H-M   'P 1'
#
loop_
_entity.id
_entity.type
_entity.pdbx_description
1 polymer ?
#
loop_
_entity_poly.entity_id
_entity_poly.type
_entity_poly.pdbx_seq_one_letter_code
_entity_poly.pdbx_strand_id
1 'polypeptide(L)'
;MEKENKKSLKWLWIAIALVVVAGVAVWCGINAEIAPDKKTGLPALNIFALPALLTGIFIVVALGYLLGRITIKGVNLGTAGVFLVAILFGYLCTLIPSDIPVLNALRLEAGKGNTTYYKSVIQNVGLVFFVGSVGFIAGPKFFRDLKKNFKTYIVMGVSIILIGTAVTIVFILISPERFSADFWAGVLSGSLTTTPGYSAAQEAMYPASDTLVTLGHAIAYPFGVIGVVLFVQLLPKFVKADMVYERSLLKPEVMEEREEKQTKKLFTCDDFGFTALAIAIVSGLILGGIKIPLFNGINFSLGTTGGVLIMCLVFGHFGRIGNLSMQVPTATVKTLKELGLMLFLIGAGVDGGVSLVSAVGDDASIVAWGFIGGVVITIVPMVVGFFLGKYVLKLPLLANLGSITGGMTSTPALGTLISTAETDDVAGAYASTYPIALVLIVIACNLLINLMM
;
A
#
# COMPACT_ATOMS: atom_id res chain seq x y z
N MET A 1 25.28 35.57 7.57
CA MET A 1 25.34 34.85 8.85
C MET A 1 24.19 33.86 9.05
N GLU A 2 22.92 34.22 8.85
CA GLU A 2 21.79 33.30 9.11
C GLU A 2 21.65 32.12 8.11
N LYS A 3 22.04 32.33 6.82
CA LYS A 3 22.07 31.29 5.78
C LYS A 3 23.23 30.29 5.94
N GLU A 4 24.37 30.71 6.48
CA GLU A 4 25.52 29.84 6.75
C GLU A 4 25.27 28.96 8.00
N ASN A 5 24.62 29.51 9.02
CA ASN A 5 24.25 28.75 10.22
C ASN A 5 23.23 27.66 9.91
N LYS A 6 22.29 27.87 8.96
CA LYS A 6 21.35 26.83 8.51
C LYS A 6 22.02 25.73 7.69
N LYS A 7 23.11 26.03 6.95
CA LYS A 7 23.89 25.00 6.22
C LYS A 7 24.72 24.14 7.18
N SER A 8 25.40 24.76 8.15
CA SER A 8 26.20 24.02 9.13
C SER A 8 25.34 23.14 10.02
N LEU A 9 24.13 23.59 10.40
CA LEU A 9 23.18 22.80 11.18
C LEU A 9 22.67 21.56 10.39
N LYS A 10 22.50 21.65 9.08
CA LYS A 10 22.12 20.51 8.23
C LYS A 10 23.21 19.43 8.20
N TRP A 11 24.49 19.84 8.08
CA TRP A 11 25.61 18.91 8.08
C TRP A 11 25.81 18.26 9.46
N LEU A 12 25.57 19.03 10.53
CA LEU A 12 25.60 18.50 11.90
C LEU A 12 24.57 17.39 12.11
N TRP A 13 23.32 17.59 11.65
CA TRP A 13 22.28 16.57 11.74
C TRP A 13 22.57 15.31 10.91
N ILE A 14 23.15 15.48 9.73
CA ILE A 14 23.61 14.37 8.89
C ILE A 14 24.74 13.59 9.59
N ALA A 15 25.71 14.32 10.17
CA ALA A 15 26.79 13.69 10.92
C ALA A 15 26.29 12.95 12.17
N ILE A 16 25.36 13.53 12.92
CA ILE A 16 24.73 12.88 14.08
C ILE A 16 23.98 11.62 13.63
N ALA A 17 23.21 11.67 12.55
CA ALA A 17 22.50 10.53 12.00
C ALA A 17 23.48 9.40 11.59
N LEU A 18 24.58 9.74 10.93
CA LEU A 18 25.62 8.78 10.56
C LEU A 18 26.31 8.16 11.77
N VAL A 19 26.61 8.95 12.81
CA VAL A 19 27.23 8.45 14.06
C VAL A 19 26.25 7.53 14.81
N VAL A 20 24.97 7.87 14.86
CA VAL A 20 23.94 7.02 15.47
C VAL A 20 23.81 5.71 14.70
N VAL A 21 23.79 5.75 13.36
CA VAL A 21 23.73 4.55 12.50
C VAL A 21 24.98 3.70 12.70
N ALA A 22 26.18 4.29 12.72
CA ALA A 22 27.41 3.57 12.97
C ALA A 22 27.47 2.99 14.39
N GLY A 23 27.04 3.75 15.41
CA GLY A 23 26.99 3.28 16.80
C GLY A 23 26.03 2.11 16.99
N VAL A 24 24.88 2.16 16.36
CA VAL A 24 23.91 1.05 16.37
C VAL A 24 24.43 -0.15 15.62
N ALA A 25 25.10 0.03 14.49
CA ALA A 25 25.74 -1.05 13.75
C ALA A 25 26.80 -1.75 14.58
N VAL A 26 27.64 -0.99 15.28
CA VAL A 26 28.68 -1.52 16.19
C VAL A 26 28.02 -2.24 17.38
N TRP A 27 26.97 -1.68 17.98
CA TRP A 27 26.27 -2.30 19.10
C TRP A 27 25.59 -3.61 18.70
N CYS A 28 24.95 -3.67 17.52
CA CYS A 28 24.39 -4.89 16.98
C CYS A 28 25.48 -5.95 16.70
N GLY A 29 26.69 -5.53 16.26
CA GLY A 29 27.81 -6.43 15.99
C GLY A 29 28.39 -7.09 17.24
N ILE A 30 28.53 -6.33 18.29
CA ILE A 30 29.07 -6.84 19.57
C ILE A 30 28.14 -7.91 20.18
N ASN A 31 26.83 -7.83 19.88
CA ASN A 31 25.81 -8.71 20.44
C ASN A 31 25.39 -9.87 19.50
N ALA A 32 25.96 -9.96 18.29
CA ALA A 32 25.59 -10.99 17.30
C ALA A 32 26.23 -12.38 17.51
N GLU A 33 27.18 -12.52 18.42
CA GLU A 33 27.97 -13.77 18.66
C GLU A 33 27.34 -14.75 19.67
N ILE A 34 26.03 -14.82 19.83
CA ILE A 34 25.44 -15.86 20.69
C ILE A 34 25.05 -17.07 19.83
N ALA A 35 25.87 -18.14 19.99
CA ALA A 35 25.67 -19.42 19.35
C ALA A 35 24.29 -20.03 19.62
N PRO A 36 23.72 -20.80 18.66
CA PRO A 36 22.41 -21.43 18.83
C PRO A 36 22.44 -22.40 20.03
N ASP A 37 21.35 -22.38 20.79
CA ASP A 37 21.16 -23.28 21.94
C ASP A 37 21.22 -24.75 21.50
N LYS A 38 22.29 -25.41 21.91
CA LYS A 38 22.59 -26.81 21.57
C LYS A 38 21.64 -27.83 22.21
N LYS A 39 20.69 -27.40 23.06
CA LYS A 39 19.82 -28.32 23.82
C LYS A 39 18.45 -28.60 23.21
N THR A 40 17.91 -27.74 22.38
CA THR A 40 16.51 -27.86 21.92
C THR A 40 16.35 -28.15 20.43
N GLY A 41 17.40 -28.07 19.62
CA GLY A 41 17.29 -28.22 18.15
C GLY A 41 16.37 -27.18 17.48
N LEU A 42 15.71 -26.34 18.27
CA LEU A 42 14.92 -25.22 17.79
C LEU A 42 15.86 -24.05 17.49
N PRO A 43 15.64 -23.30 16.41
CA PRO A 43 16.37 -22.06 16.22
C PRO A 43 16.14 -21.23 17.48
N ALA A 44 17.22 -20.96 18.23
CA ALA A 44 17.18 -20.09 19.37
C ALA A 44 16.45 -18.83 18.93
N LEU A 45 15.40 -18.43 19.66
CA LEU A 45 14.71 -17.18 19.43
C LEU A 45 15.83 -16.13 19.42
N ASN A 46 16.18 -15.64 18.24
CA ASN A 46 17.29 -14.73 18.13
C ASN A 46 16.81 -13.40 18.75
N ILE A 47 16.99 -13.29 20.06
CA ILE A 47 16.52 -12.15 20.88
C ILE A 47 17.04 -10.84 20.30
N PHE A 48 18.11 -10.90 19.49
CA PHE A 48 18.70 -9.74 18.82
C PHE A 48 18.09 -9.45 17.44
N ALA A 49 17.35 -10.38 16.82
CA ALA A 49 16.70 -10.13 15.53
C ALA A 49 15.61 -9.05 15.62
N LEU A 50 14.85 -9.05 16.72
CA LEU A 50 13.78 -8.06 16.91
C LEU A 50 14.33 -6.63 17.16
N PRO A 51 15.31 -6.39 18.06
CA PRO A 51 15.94 -5.08 18.18
C PRO A 51 16.56 -4.57 16.88
N ALA A 52 17.24 -5.42 16.12
CA ALA A 52 17.84 -5.06 14.84
C ALA A 52 16.77 -4.66 13.81
N LEU A 53 15.68 -5.44 13.72
CA LEU A 53 14.53 -5.13 12.87
C LEU A 53 13.92 -3.78 13.23
N LEU A 54 13.62 -3.55 14.52
CA LEU A 54 13.07 -2.29 14.99
C LEU A 54 14.01 -1.13 14.71
N THR A 55 15.30 -1.30 14.92
CA THR A 55 16.31 -0.29 14.58
C THR A 55 16.29 0.04 13.10
N GLY A 56 16.28 -0.96 12.21
CA GLY A 56 16.16 -0.76 10.77
C GLY A 56 14.89 0.00 10.38
N ILE A 57 13.75 -0.38 10.96
CA ILE A 57 12.48 0.32 10.75
C ILE A 57 12.59 1.80 11.13
N PHE A 58 13.08 2.12 12.33
CA PHE A 58 13.15 3.50 12.78
C PHE A 58 14.21 4.33 12.04
N ILE A 59 15.30 3.71 11.55
CA ILE A 59 16.25 4.37 10.63
C ILE A 59 15.54 4.74 9.32
N VAL A 60 14.81 3.81 8.71
CA VAL A 60 14.06 4.05 7.48
C VAL A 60 13.01 5.14 7.69
N VAL A 61 12.32 5.14 8.82
CA VAL A 61 11.39 6.22 9.20
C VAL A 61 12.09 7.57 9.23
N ALA A 62 13.16 7.68 9.99
CA ALA A 62 13.86 8.95 10.19
C ALA A 62 14.40 9.50 8.86
N LEU A 63 15.09 8.66 8.09
CA LEU A 63 15.64 9.04 6.77
C LEU A 63 14.53 9.30 5.75
N GLY A 64 13.45 8.51 5.79
CA GLY A 64 12.31 8.66 4.90
C GLY A 64 11.56 9.97 5.10
N TYR A 65 11.30 10.37 6.34
CA TYR A 65 10.71 11.68 6.64
C TYR A 65 11.64 12.84 6.31
N LEU A 66 12.97 12.68 6.49
CA LEU A 66 13.95 13.68 6.05
C LEU A 66 13.93 13.84 4.52
N LEU A 67 13.94 12.73 3.78
CA LEU A 67 13.79 12.72 2.33
C LEU A 67 12.43 13.30 1.90
N GLY A 68 11.38 12.94 2.61
CA GLY A 68 10.02 13.41 2.37
C GLY A 68 9.86 14.94 2.46
N ARG A 69 10.72 15.61 3.23
CA ARG A 69 10.74 17.10 3.31
C ARG A 69 11.39 17.78 2.11
N ILE A 70 12.08 17.03 1.26
CA ILE A 70 12.70 17.60 0.06
C ILE A 70 11.60 17.97 -0.93
N THR A 71 11.56 19.23 -1.30
CA THR A 71 10.64 19.75 -2.30
C THR A 71 11.39 19.99 -3.62
N ILE A 72 11.05 19.22 -4.63
CA ILE A 72 11.63 19.36 -5.98
C ILE A 72 10.59 20.03 -6.88
N LYS A 73 10.88 21.22 -7.37
CA LYS A 73 9.95 22.01 -8.23
C LYS A 73 8.53 22.13 -7.64
N GLY A 74 8.46 22.32 -6.31
CA GLY A 74 7.19 22.44 -5.61
C GLY A 74 6.46 21.10 -5.38
N VAL A 75 7.06 19.93 -5.66
CA VAL A 75 6.56 18.59 -5.28
C VAL A 75 7.24 18.18 -4.01
N ASN A 76 6.46 17.95 -2.96
CA ASN A 76 6.95 17.38 -1.71
C ASN A 76 6.81 15.86 -1.80
N LEU A 77 7.88 15.12 -1.52
CA LEU A 77 7.85 13.65 -1.52
C LEU A 77 6.96 13.08 -0.40
N GLY A 78 6.79 13.82 0.71
CA GLY A 78 5.93 13.39 1.81
C GLY A 78 6.22 11.97 2.28
N THR A 79 5.19 11.17 2.50
CA THR A 79 5.30 9.75 2.90
C THR A 79 5.92 8.85 1.82
N ALA A 80 5.91 9.27 0.54
CA ALA A 80 6.63 8.55 -0.51
C ALA A 80 8.15 8.51 -0.24
N GLY A 81 8.69 9.50 0.48
CA GLY A 81 10.08 9.48 0.94
C GLY A 81 10.41 8.27 1.80
N VAL A 82 9.50 7.87 2.70
CA VAL A 82 9.66 6.65 3.52
C VAL A 82 9.72 5.40 2.64
N PHE A 83 8.84 5.31 1.65
CA PHE A 83 8.81 4.18 0.72
C PHE A 83 10.08 4.08 -0.12
N LEU A 84 10.57 5.20 -0.66
CA LEU A 84 11.81 5.24 -1.45
C LEU A 84 13.04 4.84 -0.62
N VAL A 85 13.15 5.34 0.62
CA VAL A 85 14.23 4.93 1.54
C VAL A 85 14.09 3.46 1.88
N ALA A 86 12.88 2.93 2.07
CA ALA A 86 12.66 1.50 2.33
C ALA A 86 13.11 0.62 1.15
N ILE A 87 12.80 1.01 -0.09
CA ILE A 87 13.29 0.32 -1.31
C ILE A 87 14.82 0.33 -1.34
N LEU A 88 15.43 1.49 -1.14
CA LEU A 88 16.89 1.62 -1.13
C LEU A 88 17.51 0.79 0.00
N PHE A 89 16.89 0.77 1.17
CA PHE A 89 17.34 -0.05 2.30
C PHE A 89 17.26 -1.55 1.97
N GLY A 90 16.15 -2.02 1.40
CA GLY A 90 16.00 -3.40 0.93
C GLY A 90 17.05 -3.77 -0.11
N TYR A 91 17.30 -2.88 -1.09
CA TYR A 91 18.36 -3.05 -2.09
C TYR A 91 19.75 -3.15 -1.44
N LEU A 92 20.10 -2.22 -0.55
CA LEU A 92 21.39 -2.22 0.14
C LEU A 92 21.60 -3.46 0.99
N CYS A 93 20.56 -3.95 1.66
CA CYS A 93 20.62 -5.18 2.44
C CYS A 93 21.03 -6.41 1.61
N THR A 94 20.68 -6.45 0.31
CA THR A 94 21.08 -7.57 -0.57
C THR A 94 22.52 -7.48 -1.05
N LEU A 95 23.09 -6.27 -1.13
CA LEU A 95 24.47 -6.04 -1.55
C LEU A 95 25.50 -6.36 -0.44
N ILE A 96 25.04 -6.43 0.81
CA ILE A 96 25.91 -6.65 1.96
C ILE A 96 26.26 -8.14 2.05
N PRO A 97 27.55 -8.52 2.06
CA PRO A 97 27.96 -9.91 2.21
C PRO A 97 27.38 -10.54 3.48
N SER A 98 26.92 -11.80 3.36
CA SER A 98 26.35 -12.56 4.49
C SER A 98 27.31 -12.83 5.63
N ASP A 99 28.59 -12.61 5.39
CA ASP A 99 29.70 -12.96 6.28
C ASP A 99 29.93 -11.90 7.37
N ILE A 100 29.28 -10.76 7.30
CA ILE A 100 29.36 -9.70 8.31
C ILE A 100 28.19 -9.84 9.27
N PRO A 101 28.37 -10.39 10.49
CA PRO A 101 27.27 -10.70 11.43
C PRO A 101 26.41 -9.49 11.79
N VAL A 102 27.05 -8.32 11.91
CA VAL A 102 26.41 -7.03 12.22
C VAL A 102 25.38 -6.62 11.16
N LEU A 103 25.76 -6.77 9.90
CA LEU A 103 24.93 -6.36 8.77
C LEU A 103 23.89 -7.45 8.45
N ASN A 104 24.20 -8.70 8.76
CA ASN A 104 23.25 -9.82 8.64
C ASN A 104 22.07 -9.67 9.62
N ALA A 105 22.26 -9.09 10.79
CA ALA A 105 21.19 -8.78 11.74
C ALA A 105 20.27 -7.65 11.23
N LEU A 106 20.81 -6.71 10.42
CA LEU A 106 20.03 -5.66 9.76
C LEU A 106 19.39 -6.12 8.44
N ARG A 107 19.82 -7.27 7.91
CA ARG A 107 19.23 -7.87 6.72
C ARG A 107 17.78 -8.24 7.02
N LEU A 108 16.87 -7.43 6.53
CA LEU A 108 15.42 -7.71 6.53
C LEU A 108 15.07 -8.75 5.43
N GLU A 109 16.00 -9.68 5.18
CA GLU A 109 15.91 -10.60 4.04
C GLU A 109 14.71 -11.53 4.09
N ALA A 110 14.08 -11.66 2.93
CA ALA A 110 13.18 -12.74 2.58
C ALA A 110 13.99 -14.04 2.40
N GLY A 111 14.37 -14.69 3.48
CA GLY A 111 15.09 -15.94 3.44
C GLY A 111 15.05 -16.64 4.78
N LYS A 112 14.35 -17.76 4.86
CA LYS A 112 14.43 -18.81 5.89
C LYS A 112 14.80 -18.34 7.31
N GLY A 113 13.95 -17.53 7.96
CA GLY A 113 14.18 -17.16 9.34
C GLY A 113 13.09 -16.28 9.96
N ASN A 114 13.13 -16.14 11.28
CA ASN A 114 12.16 -15.40 12.09
C ASN A 114 12.00 -13.91 11.69
N THR A 115 13.02 -13.30 11.08
CA THR A 115 13.02 -11.88 10.71
C THR A 115 11.99 -11.56 9.64
N THR A 116 11.84 -12.42 8.63
CA THR A 116 10.81 -12.27 7.58
C THR A 116 9.40 -12.35 8.17
N TYR A 117 9.19 -13.26 9.12
CA TYR A 117 7.91 -13.37 9.81
C TYR A 117 7.58 -12.09 10.58
N TYR A 118 8.49 -11.58 11.41
CA TYR A 118 8.27 -10.34 12.18
C TYR A 118 8.04 -9.13 11.28
N LYS A 119 8.77 -9.00 10.18
CA LYS A 119 8.56 -7.94 9.19
C LYS A 119 7.15 -8.00 8.60
N SER A 120 6.70 -9.19 8.18
CA SER A 120 5.35 -9.37 7.62
C SER A 120 4.27 -9.07 8.65
N VAL A 121 4.45 -9.43 9.91
CA VAL A 121 3.53 -9.07 10.99
C VAL A 121 3.42 -7.56 11.14
N ILE A 122 4.55 -6.85 11.21
CA ILE A 122 4.59 -5.38 11.38
C ILE A 122 3.94 -4.69 10.17
N GLN A 123 4.25 -5.14 8.97
CA GLN A 123 3.66 -4.63 7.73
C GLN A 123 2.14 -4.81 7.71
N ASN A 124 1.64 -6.00 8.07
CA ASN A 124 0.21 -6.28 8.09
C ASN A 124 -0.52 -5.52 9.20
N VAL A 125 0.08 -5.38 10.39
CA VAL A 125 -0.47 -4.53 11.45
C VAL A 125 -0.55 -3.07 10.98
N GLY A 126 0.51 -2.58 10.34
CA GLY A 126 0.52 -1.25 9.73
C GLY A 126 -0.60 -1.08 8.69
N LEU A 127 -0.75 -2.05 7.79
CA LEU A 127 -1.81 -2.06 6.78
C LEU A 127 -3.20 -2.00 7.40
N VAL A 128 -3.46 -2.83 8.41
CA VAL A 128 -4.75 -2.90 9.11
C VAL A 128 -5.07 -1.59 9.82
N PHE A 129 -4.11 -0.96 10.51
CA PHE A 129 -4.30 0.34 11.14
C PHE A 129 -4.54 1.45 10.13
N PHE A 130 -3.79 1.46 9.03
CA PHE A 130 -4.00 2.45 7.97
C PHE A 130 -5.38 2.32 7.36
N VAL A 131 -5.72 1.13 6.86
CA VAL A 131 -6.97 0.88 6.12
C VAL A 131 -8.19 1.00 7.05
N GLY A 132 -8.08 0.51 8.28
CA GLY A 132 -9.13 0.64 9.29
C GLY A 132 -9.42 2.10 9.64
N SER A 133 -8.37 2.90 9.84
CA SER A 133 -8.51 4.33 10.09
C SER A 133 -9.13 5.06 8.90
N VAL A 134 -8.71 4.76 7.66
CA VAL A 134 -9.33 5.30 6.43
C VAL A 134 -10.80 4.94 6.36
N GLY A 135 -11.16 3.69 6.71
CA GLY A 135 -12.56 3.24 6.77
C GLY A 135 -13.40 4.06 7.75
N PHE A 136 -12.91 4.30 8.96
CA PHE A 136 -13.60 5.14 9.94
C PHE A 136 -13.74 6.59 9.51
N ILE A 137 -12.70 7.17 8.88
CA ILE A 137 -12.73 8.55 8.37
C ILE A 137 -13.74 8.70 7.24
N ALA A 138 -13.73 7.76 6.28
CA ALA A 138 -14.62 7.81 5.13
C ALA A 138 -16.06 7.36 5.43
N GLY A 139 -16.25 6.50 6.46
CA GLY A 139 -17.52 5.85 6.78
C GLY A 139 -18.74 6.76 6.87
N PRO A 140 -18.71 7.89 7.59
CA PRO A 140 -19.87 8.79 7.74
C PRO A 140 -20.42 9.32 6.43
N LYS A 141 -19.56 9.53 5.42
CA LYS A 141 -19.94 10.08 4.10
C LYS A 141 -20.12 8.99 3.04
N PHE A 142 -19.50 7.82 3.21
CA PHE A 142 -19.36 6.78 2.19
C PHE A 142 -20.70 6.36 1.57
N PHE A 143 -21.68 5.94 2.38
CA PHE A 143 -22.94 5.41 1.84
C PHE A 143 -23.76 6.48 1.13
N ARG A 144 -23.65 7.74 1.53
CA ARG A 144 -24.29 8.85 0.84
C ARG A 144 -23.63 9.10 -0.51
N ASP A 145 -22.31 9.16 -0.54
CA ASP A 145 -21.53 9.42 -1.75
C ASP A 145 -21.64 8.24 -2.72
N LEU A 146 -21.62 7.01 -2.19
CA LEU A 146 -21.86 5.81 -2.97
C LEU A 146 -23.26 5.83 -3.61
N LYS A 147 -24.32 6.16 -2.86
CA LYS A 147 -25.69 6.23 -3.40
C LYS A 147 -25.80 7.25 -4.52
N LYS A 148 -25.15 8.42 -4.40
CA LYS A 148 -25.17 9.49 -5.39
C LYS A 148 -24.37 9.13 -6.65
N ASN A 149 -23.21 8.50 -6.49
CA ASN A 149 -22.22 8.31 -7.56
C ASN A 149 -21.90 6.82 -7.85
N PHE A 150 -22.75 5.89 -7.40
CA PHE A 150 -22.50 4.44 -7.47
C PHE A 150 -22.13 3.98 -8.89
N LYS A 151 -22.92 4.37 -9.88
CA LYS A 151 -22.66 3.99 -11.28
C LYS A 151 -21.32 4.51 -11.77
N THR A 152 -20.96 5.72 -11.40
CA THR A 152 -19.71 6.39 -11.78
C THR A 152 -18.49 5.65 -11.23
N TYR A 153 -18.51 5.27 -9.96
CA TYR A 153 -17.40 4.56 -9.33
C TYR A 153 -17.26 3.11 -9.83
N ILE A 154 -18.39 2.44 -10.12
CA ILE A 154 -18.37 1.13 -10.80
C ILE A 154 -17.69 1.26 -12.17
N VAL A 155 -18.13 2.20 -13.00
CA VAL A 155 -17.57 2.40 -14.34
C VAL A 155 -16.07 2.68 -14.26
N MET A 156 -15.63 3.50 -13.31
CA MET A 156 -14.20 3.77 -13.10
C MET A 156 -13.42 2.50 -12.75
N GLY A 157 -13.86 1.75 -11.73
CA GLY A 157 -13.19 0.53 -11.31
C GLY A 157 -13.13 -0.52 -12.42
N VAL A 158 -14.26 -0.77 -13.09
CA VAL A 158 -14.37 -1.69 -14.23
C VAL A 158 -13.41 -1.26 -15.34
N SER A 159 -13.43 0.01 -15.73
CA SER A 159 -12.61 0.52 -16.85
C SER A 159 -11.12 0.39 -16.56
N ILE A 160 -10.66 0.74 -15.37
CA ILE A 160 -9.24 0.65 -15.00
C ILE A 160 -8.75 -0.80 -15.10
N ILE A 161 -9.51 -1.75 -14.53
CA ILE A 161 -9.12 -3.17 -14.57
C ILE A 161 -9.18 -3.73 -15.99
N LEU A 162 -10.24 -3.42 -16.75
CA LEU A 162 -10.35 -3.90 -18.15
C LEU A 162 -9.24 -3.34 -19.03
N ILE A 163 -8.88 -2.06 -18.88
CA ILE A 163 -7.79 -1.45 -19.66
C ILE A 163 -6.45 -2.08 -19.27
N GLY A 164 -6.18 -2.24 -17.96
CA GLY A 164 -4.97 -2.90 -17.49
C GLY A 164 -4.85 -4.34 -18.03
N THR A 165 -5.95 -5.10 -17.98
CA THR A 165 -6.01 -6.46 -18.51
C THR A 165 -5.83 -6.48 -20.04
N ALA A 166 -6.48 -5.57 -20.76
CA ALA A 166 -6.34 -5.49 -22.22
C ALA A 166 -4.89 -5.17 -22.65
N VAL A 167 -4.24 -4.24 -21.97
CA VAL A 167 -2.82 -3.93 -22.19
C VAL A 167 -1.95 -5.15 -21.89
N THR A 168 -2.25 -5.88 -20.83
CA THR A 168 -1.54 -7.12 -20.49
C THR A 168 -1.70 -8.18 -21.58
N ILE A 169 -2.90 -8.37 -22.11
CA ILE A 169 -3.14 -9.28 -23.26
C ILE A 169 -2.30 -8.87 -24.47
N VAL A 170 -2.20 -7.59 -24.76
CA VAL A 170 -1.33 -7.12 -25.87
C VAL A 170 0.12 -7.51 -25.60
N PHE A 171 0.62 -7.37 -24.38
CA PHE A 171 1.99 -7.79 -24.04
C PHE A 171 2.17 -9.30 -24.16
N ILE A 172 1.19 -10.13 -23.77
CA ILE A 172 1.23 -11.58 -23.96
C ILE A 172 1.39 -11.91 -25.46
N LEU A 173 0.64 -11.23 -26.34
CA LEU A 173 0.63 -11.50 -27.76
C LEU A 173 1.90 -11.04 -28.51
N ILE A 174 2.58 -9.99 -28.03
CA ILE A 174 3.77 -9.42 -28.69
C ILE A 174 5.09 -9.87 -28.09
N SER A 175 5.05 -10.42 -26.87
CA SER A 175 6.28 -10.85 -26.19
C SER A 175 6.76 -12.20 -26.74
N PRO A 176 8.07 -12.50 -26.61
CA PRO A 176 8.61 -13.80 -26.94
C PRO A 176 7.90 -14.93 -26.18
N GLU A 177 7.82 -16.12 -26.79
CA GLU A 177 7.13 -17.32 -26.22
C GLU A 177 7.56 -17.67 -24.78
N ARG A 178 8.78 -17.30 -24.39
CA ARG A 178 9.28 -17.51 -23.01
C ARG A 178 8.60 -16.64 -21.94
N PHE A 179 7.82 -15.65 -22.34
CA PHE A 179 7.05 -14.77 -21.44
C PHE A 179 5.58 -15.18 -21.47
N SER A 180 5.28 -16.28 -20.83
CA SER A 180 3.95 -16.87 -20.77
C SER A 180 2.94 -16.02 -19.99
N ALA A 181 1.69 -16.40 -20.06
CA ALA A 181 0.59 -15.65 -19.44
C ALA A 181 0.72 -15.51 -17.92
N ASP A 182 1.34 -16.49 -17.25
CA ASP A 182 1.60 -16.44 -15.80
C ASP A 182 2.57 -15.33 -15.42
N PHE A 183 3.67 -15.13 -16.19
CA PHE A 183 4.57 -13.99 -16.00
C PHE A 183 3.81 -12.66 -16.12
N TRP A 184 3.00 -12.51 -17.16
CA TRP A 184 2.26 -11.27 -17.40
C TRP A 184 1.12 -11.06 -16.43
N ALA A 185 0.49 -12.10 -15.90
CA ALA A 185 -0.46 -11.99 -14.79
C ALA A 185 0.22 -11.50 -13.51
N GLY A 186 1.47 -11.94 -13.27
CA GLY A 186 2.34 -11.39 -12.24
C GLY A 186 2.62 -9.90 -12.46
N VAL A 187 3.03 -9.50 -13.68
CA VAL A 187 3.27 -8.09 -14.03
C VAL A 187 2.01 -7.24 -13.85
N LEU A 188 0.84 -7.71 -14.27
CA LEU A 188 -0.44 -7.02 -14.07
C LEU A 188 -0.72 -6.79 -12.58
N SER A 189 -0.59 -7.84 -11.77
CA SER A 189 -0.84 -7.74 -10.32
C SER A 189 0.12 -6.78 -9.62
N GLY A 190 1.39 -6.76 -10.03
CA GLY A 190 2.39 -5.82 -9.54
C GLY A 190 2.10 -4.38 -9.96
N SER A 191 1.77 -4.16 -11.23
CA SER A 191 1.46 -2.84 -11.79
C SER A 191 0.26 -2.17 -11.13
N LEU A 192 -0.76 -2.97 -10.78
CA LEU A 192 -1.95 -2.54 -10.08
C LEU A 192 -1.81 -2.61 -8.54
N THR A 193 -0.62 -2.95 -8.05
CA THR A 193 -0.29 -3.04 -6.62
C THR A 193 -1.24 -3.94 -5.80
N THR A 194 -1.75 -5.02 -6.41
CA THR A 194 -2.80 -5.87 -5.83
C THR A 194 -2.28 -7.20 -5.29
N THR A 195 -2.27 -7.37 -3.96
CA THR A 195 -1.96 -8.65 -3.32
C THR A 195 -3.02 -9.73 -3.61
N PRO A 196 -4.34 -9.44 -3.57
CA PRO A 196 -5.35 -10.45 -3.91
C PRO A 196 -5.28 -10.92 -5.37
N GLY A 197 -4.98 -10.03 -6.32
CA GLY A 197 -4.75 -10.41 -7.71
C GLY A 197 -3.51 -11.31 -7.88
N TYR A 198 -2.44 -10.99 -7.16
CA TYR A 198 -1.24 -11.82 -7.10
C TYR A 198 -1.54 -13.23 -6.55
N SER A 199 -2.23 -13.31 -5.40
CA SER A 199 -2.61 -14.59 -4.82
C SER A 199 -3.52 -15.40 -5.74
N ALA A 200 -4.44 -14.76 -6.45
CA ALA A 200 -5.32 -15.44 -7.41
C ALA A 200 -4.53 -16.00 -8.62
N ALA A 201 -3.50 -15.28 -9.08
CA ALA A 201 -2.60 -15.78 -10.12
C ALA A 201 -1.80 -17.00 -9.62
N GLN A 202 -1.26 -16.94 -8.38
CA GLN A 202 -0.56 -18.09 -7.80
C GLN A 202 -1.48 -19.31 -7.61
N GLU A 203 -2.71 -19.09 -7.12
CA GLU A 203 -3.70 -20.18 -6.96
C GLU A 203 -4.07 -20.81 -8.33
N ALA A 204 -4.16 -20.01 -9.39
CA ALA A 204 -4.45 -20.51 -10.75
C ALA A 204 -3.33 -21.40 -11.32
N MET A 205 -2.10 -21.21 -10.87
CA MET A 205 -0.94 -22.03 -11.27
C MET A 205 -0.88 -23.37 -10.54
N TYR A 206 -1.59 -23.55 -9.43
CA TYR A 206 -1.49 -24.77 -8.66
C TYR A 206 -2.04 -25.99 -9.43
N PRO A 207 -1.34 -27.16 -9.47
CA PRO A 207 -0.10 -27.53 -8.76
C PRO A 207 1.22 -27.19 -9.49
N ALA A 208 1.19 -26.44 -10.59
CA ALA A 208 2.39 -26.01 -11.28
C ALA A 208 3.17 -24.94 -10.48
N SER A 209 4.39 -24.61 -10.93
CA SER A 209 5.22 -23.60 -10.28
C SER A 209 4.69 -22.19 -10.55
N ASP A 210 4.58 -21.37 -9.53
CA ASP A 210 4.18 -19.95 -9.60
C ASP A 210 5.37 -18.98 -9.69
N THR A 211 6.56 -19.51 -9.99
CA THR A 211 7.82 -18.73 -10.00
C THR A 211 7.75 -17.53 -10.95
N LEU A 212 7.18 -17.71 -12.15
CA LEU A 212 7.07 -16.62 -13.14
C LEU A 212 6.02 -15.58 -12.71
N VAL A 213 4.92 -15.97 -12.10
CA VAL A 213 3.95 -15.04 -11.48
C VAL A 213 4.67 -14.18 -10.43
N THR A 214 5.43 -14.82 -9.56
CA THR A 214 6.17 -14.13 -8.49
C THR A 214 7.21 -13.17 -9.06
N LEU A 215 7.96 -13.59 -10.08
CA LEU A 215 8.95 -12.76 -10.75
C LEU A 215 8.32 -11.55 -11.43
N GLY A 216 7.26 -11.75 -12.22
CA GLY A 216 6.54 -10.65 -12.87
C GLY A 216 6.00 -9.63 -11.89
N HIS A 217 5.40 -10.10 -10.78
CA HIS A 217 4.91 -9.24 -9.70
C HIS A 217 6.05 -8.42 -9.09
N ALA A 218 7.15 -9.07 -8.72
CA ALA A 218 8.30 -8.45 -8.08
C ALA A 218 8.95 -7.36 -8.95
N ILE A 219 9.03 -7.56 -10.27
CA ILE A 219 9.57 -6.57 -11.21
C ILE A 219 8.66 -5.35 -11.32
N ALA A 220 7.34 -5.56 -11.43
CA ALA A 220 6.39 -4.49 -11.73
C ALA A 220 5.95 -3.70 -10.48
N TYR A 221 5.89 -4.35 -9.31
CA TYR A 221 5.32 -3.76 -8.09
C TYR A 221 6.01 -2.47 -7.63
N PRO A 222 7.35 -2.35 -7.60
CA PRO A 222 8.00 -1.11 -7.19
C PRO A 222 7.61 0.08 -8.08
N PHE A 223 7.55 -0.15 -9.40
CA PHE A 223 7.12 0.89 -10.32
C PHE A 223 5.61 1.15 -10.21
N GLY A 224 4.80 0.12 -10.01
CA GLY A 224 3.36 0.27 -9.75
C GLY A 224 3.09 1.25 -8.63
N VAL A 225 3.75 1.08 -7.47
CA VAL A 225 3.60 1.99 -6.34
C VAL A 225 4.13 3.39 -6.67
N ILE A 226 5.37 3.50 -7.16
CA ILE A 226 5.98 4.79 -7.49
C ILE A 226 5.18 5.52 -8.58
N GLY A 227 4.75 4.81 -9.61
CA GLY A 227 4.01 5.37 -10.74
C GLY A 227 2.68 5.98 -10.31
N VAL A 228 1.89 5.28 -9.50
CA VAL A 228 0.60 5.81 -8.99
C VAL A 228 0.84 6.98 -8.04
N VAL A 229 1.83 6.89 -7.15
CA VAL A 229 2.22 7.98 -6.24
C VAL A 229 2.61 9.24 -7.02
N LEU A 230 3.48 9.11 -8.01
CA LEU A 230 3.88 10.25 -8.86
C LEU A 230 2.69 10.80 -9.66
N PHE A 231 1.83 9.94 -10.17
CA PHE A 231 0.65 10.37 -10.91
C PHE A 231 -0.26 11.28 -10.08
N VAL A 232 -0.60 10.89 -8.86
CA VAL A 232 -1.48 11.68 -7.99
C VAL A 232 -0.83 12.99 -7.53
N GLN A 233 0.50 13.07 -7.45
CA GLN A 233 1.22 14.30 -7.08
C GLN A 233 1.41 15.25 -8.26
N LEU A 234 1.72 14.70 -9.44
CA LEU A 234 2.10 15.51 -10.60
C LEU A 234 0.90 15.97 -11.41
N LEU A 235 -0.14 15.12 -11.53
CA LEU A 235 -1.29 15.44 -12.38
C LEU A 235 -1.99 16.75 -12.00
N PRO A 236 -2.26 17.06 -10.72
CA PRO A 236 -2.85 18.35 -10.35
C PRO A 236 -2.02 19.56 -10.83
N LYS A 237 -0.68 19.42 -10.84
CA LYS A 237 0.24 20.45 -11.32
C LYS A 237 0.24 20.58 -12.84
N PHE A 238 0.23 19.44 -13.57
CA PHE A 238 0.14 19.44 -15.02
C PHE A 238 -1.14 20.07 -15.54
N VAL A 239 -2.26 19.81 -14.88
CA VAL A 239 -3.54 20.44 -15.24
C VAL A 239 -3.74 21.82 -14.62
N LYS A 240 -2.74 22.33 -13.88
CA LYS A 240 -2.78 23.65 -13.18
C LYS A 240 -4.03 23.79 -12.32
N ALA A 241 -4.36 22.76 -11.55
CA ALA A 241 -5.56 22.72 -10.72
C ALA A 241 -5.48 23.73 -9.57
N ASP A 242 -6.57 24.45 -9.34
CA ASP A 242 -6.78 25.22 -8.12
C ASP A 242 -7.23 24.24 -7.01
N MET A 243 -6.28 23.88 -6.14
CA MET A 243 -6.51 22.89 -5.08
C MET A 243 -7.53 23.38 -4.04
N VAL A 244 -7.67 24.70 -3.84
CA VAL A 244 -8.68 25.26 -2.93
C VAL A 244 -10.07 25.05 -3.51
N TYR A 245 -10.22 25.35 -4.79
CA TYR A 245 -11.48 25.12 -5.53
C TYR A 245 -11.81 23.62 -5.59
N GLU A 246 -10.86 22.77 -5.96
CA GLU A 246 -11.07 21.32 -6.05
C GLU A 246 -11.49 20.70 -4.70
N ARG A 247 -10.90 21.16 -3.59
CA ARG A 247 -11.34 20.75 -2.24
C ARG A 247 -12.77 21.19 -1.93
N SER A 248 -13.16 22.36 -2.39
CA SER A 248 -14.52 22.86 -2.17
C SER A 248 -15.58 22.00 -2.87
N LEU A 249 -15.24 21.39 -4.01
CA LEU A 249 -16.12 20.48 -4.75
C LEU A 249 -16.32 19.13 -4.05
N LEU A 250 -15.38 18.71 -3.17
CA LEU A 250 -15.51 17.50 -2.36
C LEU A 250 -16.32 17.75 -1.08
N LYS A 251 -16.43 19.00 -0.63
CA LYS A 251 -17.22 19.31 0.55
C LYS A 251 -18.70 19.12 0.18
N PRO A 252 -19.46 18.34 0.96
CA PRO A 252 -20.89 18.31 0.78
C PRO A 252 -21.45 19.72 0.93
N GLU A 253 -22.40 20.09 0.07
CA GLU A 253 -23.25 21.24 0.32
C GLU A 253 -23.72 21.15 1.78
N VAL A 254 -23.40 22.20 2.53
CA VAL A 254 -23.70 22.43 3.94
C VAL A 254 -24.21 21.20 4.66
N MET A 255 -23.38 20.64 5.54
CA MET A 255 -23.93 19.82 6.62
C MET A 255 -25.03 20.70 7.26
N GLU A 256 -26.31 20.44 6.97
CA GLU A 256 -27.27 20.56 8.03
C GLU A 256 -26.69 19.70 9.13
N GLU A 257 -26.14 20.37 10.14
CA GLU A 257 -25.87 19.77 11.42
C GLU A 257 -27.14 18.97 11.70
N ARG A 258 -27.06 17.65 11.53
CA ARG A 258 -27.93 16.81 12.29
C ARG A 258 -27.55 17.19 13.72
N GLU A 259 -28.27 18.17 14.27
CA GLU A 259 -28.47 18.21 15.69
C GLU A 259 -28.76 16.76 16.05
N GLU A 260 -27.73 16.14 16.59
CA GLU A 260 -27.87 14.83 17.21
C GLU A 260 -29.03 15.01 18.19
N LYS A 261 -30.19 14.51 17.84
CA LYS A 261 -31.13 14.08 18.83
C LYS A 261 -30.42 12.99 19.62
N GLN A 262 -29.54 13.41 20.52
CA GLN A 262 -28.93 12.60 21.56
C GLN A 262 -30.03 12.18 22.54
N THR A 263 -30.80 11.19 22.15
CA THR A 263 -31.87 10.68 22.98
C THR A 263 -31.48 9.45 23.79
N LYS A 264 -30.25 8.95 23.66
CA LYS A 264 -29.69 7.94 24.60
C LYS A 264 -28.17 8.09 24.70
N LYS A 265 -27.64 8.19 25.92
CA LYS A 265 -26.19 8.08 26.18
C LYS A 265 -25.75 6.69 25.70
N LEU A 266 -24.93 6.65 24.64
CA LEU A 266 -24.27 5.43 24.20
C LEU A 266 -23.19 5.07 25.23
N PHE A 267 -23.02 3.77 25.49
CA PHE A 267 -21.94 3.27 26.30
C PHE A 267 -20.63 3.30 25.53
N THR A 268 -19.64 4.00 26.04
CA THR A 268 -18.26 4.05 25.52
C THR A 268 -17.38 3.21 26.41
N CYS A 269 -16.63 2.24 25.84
CA CYS A 269 -15.74 1.37 26.59
C CYS A 269 -14.42 2.04 26.96
N ASP A 270 -13.93 2.92 26.09
CA ASP A 270 -12.66 3.63 26.28
C ASP A 270 -12.67 4.99 25.57
N ASP A 271 -11.85 5.92 26.09
CA ASP A 271 -11.81 7.30 25.60
C ASP A 271 -11.10 7.44 24.23
N PHE A 272 -10.29 6.45 23.84
CA PHE A 272 -9.54 6.46 22.58
C PHE A 272 -10.29 5.79 21.44
N GLY A 273 -11.37 5.03 21.74
CA GLY A 273 -12.14 4.28 20.75
C GLY A 273 -11.44 3.00 20.25
N PHE A 274 -10.45 2.50 21.00
CA PHE A 274 -9.73 1.27 20.62
C PHE A 274 -10.64 0.05 20.61
N THR A 275 -11.61 -0.03 21.52
CA THR A 275 -12.60 -1.12 21.53
C THR A 275 -13.41 -1.13 20.26
N ALA A 276 -13.90 0.02 19.80
CA ALA A 276 -14.65 0.18 18.55
C ALA A 276 -13.79 -0.21 17.35
N LEU A 277 -12.54 0.27 17.32
CA LEU A 277 -11.59 -0.06 16.26
C LEU A 277 -11.28 -1.56 16.22
N ALA A 278 -11.01 -2.18 17.37
CA ALA A 278 -10.70 -3.61 17.46
C ALA A 278 -11.88 -4.48 16.98
N ILE A 279 -13.11 -4.18 17.39
CA ILE A 279 -14.31 -4.89 16.94
C ILE A 279 -14.45 -4.78 15.42
N ALA A 280 -14.28 -3.59 14.87
CA ALA A 280 -14.36 -3.36 13.42
C ALA A 280 -13.27 -4.11 12.65
N ILE A 281 -12.02 -4.07 13.14
CA ILE A 281 -10.90 -4.79 12.52
C ILE A 281 -11.12 -6.29 12.57
N VAL A 282 -11.47 -6.86 13.72
CA VAL A 282 -11.73 -8.31 13.86
C VAL A 282 -12.86 -8.75 12.93
N SER A 283 -13.97 -8.00 12.91
CA SER A 283 -15.07 -8.27 11.98
C SER A 283 -14.62 -8.20 10.53
N GLY A 284 -13.74 -7.25 10.22
CA GLY A 284 -13.15 -7.06 8.89
C GLY A 284 -12.22 -8.21 8.48
N LEU A 285 -11.37 -8.68 9.39
CA LEU A 285 -10.49 -9.83 9.14
C LEU A 285 -11.30 -11.11 8.90
N ILE A 286 -12.37 -11.33 9.66
CA ILE A 286 -13.30 -12.47 9.46
C ILE A 286 -13.95 -12.34 8.07
N LEU A 287 -14.53 -11.18 7.74
CA LEU A 287 -15.14 -10.94 6.44
C LEU A 287 -14.15 -11.13 5.28
N GLY A 288 -12.93 -10.60 5.45
CA GLY A 288 -11.87 -10.69 4.45
C GLY A 288 -11.37 -12.10 4.20
N GLY A 289 -11.41 -12.97 5.23
CA GLY A 289 -11.01 -14.36 5.14
C GLY A 289 -12.05 -15.30 4.53
N ILE A 290 -13.31 -14.84 4.33
CA ILE A 290 -14.35 -15.65 3.71
C ILE A 290 -14.00 -15.89 2.24
N LYS A 291 -13.83 -17.17 1.88
CA LYS A 291 -13.61 -17.59 0.50
C LYS A 291 -14.97 -17.90 -0.15
N ILE A 292 -15.31 -17.15 -1.19
CA ILE A 292 -16.54 -17.32 -1.96
C ILE A 292 -16.16 -18.05 -3.25
N PRO A 293 -16.61 -19.31 -3.45
CA PRO A 293 -16.37 -19.99 -4.71
C PRO A 293 -17.15 -19.28 -5.83
N LEU A 294 -16.45 -18.89 -6.89
CA LEU A 294 -17.04 -18.31 -8.09
C LEU A 294 -17.29 -19.43 -9.11
N PHE A 295 -16.72 -19.34 -10.28
CA PHE A 295 -16.85 -20.34 -11.34
C PHE A 295 -15.47 -20.96 -11.63
N ASN A 296 -15.44 -22.17 -12.20
CA ASN A 296 -14.20 -22.88 -12.59
C ASN A 296 -13.13 -23.02 -11.50
N GLY A 297 -13.54 -23.21 -10.23
CA GLY A 297 -12.59 -23.39 -9.12
C GLY A 297 -11.95 -22.11 -8.61
N ILE A 298 -12.32 -20.93 -9.16
CA ILE A 298 -11.84 -19.63 -8.68
C ILE A 298 -12.48 -19.33 -7.33
N ASN A 299 -11.65 -19.05 -6.33
CA ASN A 299 -12.08 -18.57 -5.02
C ASN A 299 -11.82 -17.06 -4.91
N PHE A 300 -12.87 -16.31 -4.63
CA PHE A 300 -12.75 -14.87 -4.31
C PHE A 300 -12.72 -14.68 -2.80
N SER A 301 -11.81 -13.85 -2.32
CA SER A 301 -11.84 -13.29 -0.97
C SER A 301 -11.52 -11.80 -1.00
N LEU A 302 -12.10 -11.04 -0.09
CA LEU A 302 -11.79 -9.61 0.05
C LEU A 302 -10.37 -9.37 0.58
N GLY A 303 -9.78 -10.40 1.18
CA GLY A 303 -8.48 -10.31 1.84
C GLY A 303 -8.50 -9.37 3.07
N THR A 304 -7.35 -9.28 3.73
CA THR A 304 -7.19 -8.45 4.93
C THR A 304 -7.58 -7.00 4.69
N THR A 305 -7.11 -6.42 3.59
CA THR A 305 -7.34 -5.00 3.27
C THR A 305 -8.80 -4.70 2.98
N GLY A 306 -9.43 -5.49 2.09
CA GLY A 306 -10.80 -5.27 1.66
C GLY A 306 -11.81 -5.48 2.78
N GLY A 307 -11.66 -6.56 3.54
CA GLY A 307 -12.56 -6.87 4.65
C GLY A 307 -12.50 -5.82 5.75
N VAL A 308 -11.30 -5.41 6.17
CA VAL A 308 -11.11 -4.37 7.21
C VAL A 308 -11.64 -3.03 6.72
N LEU A 309 -11.36 -2.62 5.47
CA LEU A 309 -11.90 -1.38 4.91
C LEU A 309 -13.42 -1.34 4.98
N ILE A 310 -14.09 -2.39 4.48
CA ILE A 310 -15.56 -2.45 4.42
C ILE A 310 -16.17 -2.40 5.82
N MET A 311 -15.67 -3.20 6.77
CA MET A 311 -16.25 -3.21 8.11
C MET A 311 -16.00 -1.90 8.87
N CYS A 312 -14.82 -1.29 8.72
CA CYS A 312 -14.55 0.02 9.31
C CYS A 312 -15.39 1.13 8.65
N LEU A 313 -15.70 1.05 7.35
CA LEU A 313 -16.66 1.94 6.68
C LEU A 313 -18.06 1.78 7.27
N VAL A 314 -18.53 0.54 7.47
CA VAL A 314 -19.85 0.23 8.03
C VAL A 314 -19.97 0.76 9.46
N PHE A 315 -19.01 0.43 10.33
CA PHE A 315 -19.05 0.89 11.72
C PHE A 315 -18.85 2.41 11.84
N GLY A 316 -18.00 3.00 11.00
CA GLY A 316 -17.84 4.45 10.91
C GLY A 316 -19.13 5.16 10.47
N HIS A 317 -19.91 4.52 9.56
CA HIS A 317 -21.19 5.06 9.12
C HIS A 317 -22.27 5.01 10.20
N PHE A 318 -22.48 3.83 10.82
CA PHE A 318 -23.52 3.65 11.82
C PHE A 318 -23.17 4.28 13.16
N GLY A 319 -21.89 4.35 13.51
CA GLY A 319 -21.38 4.94 14.75
C GLY A 319 -21.80 4.21 16.03
N ARG A 320 -22.53 3.08 15.93
CA ARG A 320 -23.06 2.31 17.08
C ARG A 320 -23.41 0.87 16.73
N ILE A 321 -23.36 0.00 17.73
CA ILE A 321 -23.94 -1.34 17.73
C ILE A 321 -24.86 -1.42 18.93
N GLY A 322 -26.19 -1.41 18.75
CA GLY A 322 -27.16 -1.35 19.84
C GLY A 322 -26.93 -0.10 20.72
N ASN A 323 -26.52 -0.32 21.97
CA ASN A 323 -26.21 0.75 22.92
C ASN A 323 -24.70 1.06 23.01
N LEU A 324 -23.83 0.31 22.32
CA LEU A 324 -22.39 0.49 22.30
C LEU A 324 -22.02 1.55 21.24
N SER A 325 -21.21 2.54 21.66
CA SER A 325 -20.62 3.51 20.76
C SER A 325 -19.51 2.87 19.93
N MET A 326 -19.59 3.05 18.60
CA MET A 326 -18.55 2.67 17.66
C MET A 326 -17.81 3.90 17.10
N GLN A 327 -17.91 5.02 17.79
CA GLN A 327 -17.20 6.23 17.43
C GLN A 327 -15.74 6.16 17.86
N VAL A 328 -14.83 6.47 16.96
CA VAL A 328 -13.40 6.58 17.25
C VAL A 328 -13.00 8.06 17.11
N PRO A 329 -12.36 8.65 18.14
CA PRO A 329 -11.94 10.05 18.09
C PRO A 329 -11.06 10.35 16.86
N THR A 330 -11.28 11.50 16.24
CA THR A 330 -10.53 11.92 15.04
C THR A 330 -9.02 11.95 15.27
N ALA A 331 -8.56 12.31 16.47
CA ALA A 331 -7.14 12.30 16.81
C ALA A 331 -6.56 10.87 16.74
N THR A 332 -7.28 9.89 17.31
CA THR A 332 -6.87 8.48 17.31
C THR A 332 -6.76 7.94 15.88
N VAL A 333 -7.81 8.10 15.06
CA VAL A 333 -7.78 7.58 13.69
C VAL A 333 -6.72 8.27 12.83
N LYS A 334 -6.46 9.57 13.01
CA LYS A 334 -5.40 10.27 12.28
C LYS A 334 -4.02 9.74 12.66
N THR A 335 -3.74 9.57 13.95
CA THR A 335 -2.46 9.03 14.42
C THR A 335 -2.24 7.60 13.94
N LEU A 336 -3.24 6.74 14.06
CA LEU A 336 -3.14 5.34 13.60
C LEU A 336 -3.04 5.24 12.08
N LYS A 337 -3.69 6.14 11.33
CA LYS A 337 -3.55 6.22 9.88
C LYS A 337 -2.10 6.49 9.47
N GLU A 338 -1.47 7.51 10.05
CA GLU A 338 -0.08 7.87 9.73
C GLU A 338 0.91 6.78 10.17
N LEU A 339 0.77 6.27 11.39
CA LEU A 339 1.61 5.19 11.90
C LEU A 339 1.45 3.92 11.04
N GLY A 340 0.21 3.56 10.74
CA GLY A 340 -0.11 2.39 9.95
C GLY A 340 0.44 2.47 8.53
N LEU A 341 0.25 3.63 7.86
CA LEU A 341 0.81 3.86 6.54
C LEU A 341 2.33 3.73 6.52
N MET A 342 3.00 4.33 7.49
CA MET A 342 4.45 4.28 7.61
C MET A 342 4.96 2.84 7.77
N LEU A 343 4.41 2.07 8.70
CA LEU A 343 4.82 0.67 8.94
C LEU A 343 4.56 -0.20 7.70
N PHE A 344 3.42 0.00 7.03
CA PHE A 344 3.08 -0.70 5.79
C PHE A 344 4.08 -0.37 4.66
N LEU A 345 4.38 0.93 4.44
CA LEU A 345 5.29 1.37 3.39
C LEU A 345 6.71 0.86 3.59
N ILE A 346 7.17 0.74 4.83
CA ILE A 346 8.49 0.17 5.12
C ILE A 346 8.55 -1.30 4.71
N GLY A 347 7.58 -2.10 5.13
CA GLY A 347 7.54 -3.51 4.77
C GLY A 347 7.49 -3.72 3.25
N ALA A 348 6.53 -3.06 2.59
CA ALA A 348 6.36 -3.14 1.14
C ALA A 348 7.58 -2.61 0.36
N GLY A 349 8.21 -1.53 0.84
CA GLY A 349 9.39 -0.95 0.21
C GLY A 349 10.61 -1.86 0.31
N VAL A 350 10.86 -2.44 1.48
CA VAL A 350 11.97 -3.38 1.67
C VAL A 350 11.80 -4.62 0.78
N ASP A 351 10.59 -5.19 0.72
CA ASP A 351 10.29 -6.32 -0.18
C ASP A 351 10.50 -5.95 -1.65
N GLY A 352 10.06 -4.75 -2.05
CA GLY A 352 10.29 -4.23 -3.39
C GLY A 352 11.78 -4.10 -3.73
N GLY A 353 12.59 -3.60 -2.78
CA GLY A 353 14.04 -3.47 -2.96
C GLY A 353 14.76 -4.81 -3.10
N VAL A 354 14.42 -5.77 -2.26
CA VAL A 354 14.98 -7.14 -2.31
C VAL A 354 14.59 -7.83 -3.62
N SER A 355 13.31 -7.77 -4.00
CA SER A 355 12.80 -8.41 -5.20
C SER A 355 13.42 -7.85 -6.48
N LEU A 356 13.71 -6.54 -6.51
CA LEU A 356 14.37 -5.90 -7.64
C LEU A 356 15.77 -6.51 -7.91
N VAL A 357 16.53 -6.79 -6.84
CA VAL A 357 17.87 -7.40 -6.98
C VAL A 357 17.78 -8.83 -7.46
N SER A 358 16.88 -9.63 -6.88
CA SER A 358 16.66 -11.01 -7.28
C SER A 358 16.31 -11.13 -8.75
N ALA A 359 15.44 -10.23 -9.25
CA ALA A 359 15.03 -10.20 -10.64
C ALA A 359 16.17 -9.88 -11.62
N VAL A 360 17.08 -8.97 -11.25
CA VAL A 360 18.21 -8.57 -12.12
C VAL A 360 19.23 -9.72 -12.27
N GLY A 361 19.33 -10.62 -11.28
CA GLY A 361 20.30 -11.73 -11.31
C GLY A 361 20.02 -12.83 -12.31
N ASP A 362 18.75 -13.03 -12.73
CA ASP A 362 18.35 -14.22 -13.51
C ASP A 362 18.46 -14.03 -15.03
N ASP A 363 17.84 -13.00 -15.60
CA ASP A 363 17.91 -12.67 -17.04
C ASP A 363 17.53 -11.19 -17.24
N ALA A 364 18.46 -10.40 -17.68
CA ALA A 364 18.26 -8.97 -17.91
C ALA A 364 17.13 -8.65 -18.90
N SER A 365 16.82 -9.55 -19.86
CA SER A 365 15.73 -9.33 -20.80
C SER A 365 14.35 -9.53 -20.15
N ILE A 366 14.20 -10.47 -19.21
CA ILE A 366 12.96 -10.66 -18.43
C ILE A 366 12.68 -9.42 -17.62
N VAL A 367 13.71 -8.89 -16.96
CA VAL A 367 13.60 -7.66 -16.19
C VAL A 367 13.19 -6.48 -17.08
N ALA A 368 13.83 -6.33 -18.24
CA ALA A 368 13.52 -5.25 -19.17
C ALA A 368 12.07 -5.32 -19.69
N TRP A 369 11.62 -6.49 -20.14
CA TRP A 369 10.24 -6.68 -20.60
C TRP A 369 9.22 -6.49 -19.48
N GLY A 370 9.46 -7.09 -18.30
CA GLY A 370 8.61 -6.94 -17.15
C GLY A 370 8.51 -5.50 -16.67
N PHE A 371 9.64 -4.77 -16.65
CA PHE A 371 9.67 -3.36 -16.28
C PHE A 371 8.92 -2.48 -17.29
N ILE A 372 9.21 -2.62 -18.58
CA ILE A 372 8.52 -1.85 -19.64
C ILE A 372 7.01 -2.13 -19.59
N GLY A 373 6.63 -3.41 -19.54
CA GLY A 373 5.24 -3.81 -19.40
C GLY A 373 4.60 -3.26 -18.14
N GLY A 374 5.32 -3.35 -17.01
CA GLY A 374 4.88 -2.80 -15.73
C GLY A 374 4.61 -1.30 -15.79
N VAL A 375 5.52 -0.53 -16.42
CA VAL A 375 5.34 0.91 -16.65
C VAL A 375 4.09 1.20 -17.49
N VAL A 376 3.91 0.51 -18.59
CA VAL A 376 2.78 0.74 -19.50
C VAL A 376 1.46 0.31 -18.85
N ILE A 377 1.42 -0.88 -18.21
CA ILE A 377 0.23 -1.39 -17.52
C ILE A 377 -0.14 -0.52 -16.33
N THR A 378 0.81 0.18 -15.71
CA THR A 378 0.52 1.16 -14.65
C THR A 378 -0.02 2.47 -15.22
N ILE A 379 0.64 3.04 -16.24
CA ILE A 379 0.34 4.40 -16.71
C ILE A 379 -0.93 4.43 -17.57
N VAL A 380 -1.12 3.48 -18.49
CA VAL A 380 -2.23 3.53 -19.45
C VAL A 380 -3.59 3.52 -18.76
N PRO A 381 -3.90 2.63 -17.80
CA PRO A 381 -5.20 2.65 -17.12
C PRO A 381 -5.43 3.96 -16.34
N MET A 382 -4.39 4.54 -15.74
CA MET A 382 -4.51 5.80 -15.00
C MET A 382 -4.81 6.97 -15.94
N VAL A 383 -4.12 7.06 -17.06
CA VAL A 383 -4.32 8.14 -18.05
C VAL A 383 -5.71 8.04 -18.67
N VAL A 384 -6.10 6.84 -19.12
CA VAL A 384 -7.44 6.63 -19.70
C VAL A 384 -8.52 6.86 -18.63
N GLY A 385 -8.31 6.36 -17.41
CA GLY A 385 -9.19 6.60 -16.25
C GLY A 385 -9.36 8.09 -15.96
N PHE A 386 -8.26 8.86 -16.02
CA PHE A 386 -8.32 10.31 -15.84
C PHE A 386 -9.19 10.99 -16.89
N PHE A 387 -9.00 10.67 -18.17
CA PHE A 387 -9.80 11.25 -19.25
C PHE A 387 -11.26 10.80 -19.17
N LEU A 388 -11.51 9.53 -18.87
CA LEU A 388 -12.85 9.00 -18.65
C LEU A 388 -13.57 9.75 -17.51
N GLY A 389 -12.89 9.86 -16.35
CA GLY A 389 -13.41 10.55 -15.18
C GLY A 389 -13.71 12.02 -15.45
N LYS A 390 -12.78 12.71 -16.13
CA LYS A 390 -12.92 14.15 -16.43
C LYS A 390 -13.98 14.47 -17.49
N TYR A 391 -13.95 13.78 -18.62
CA TYR A 391 -14.76 14.19 -19.79
C TYR A 391 -16.08 13.43 -19.89
N VAL A 392 -16.13 12.16 -19.50
CA VAL A 392 -17.33 11.32 -19.60
C VAL A 392 -18.12 11.35 -18.29
N LEU A 393 -17.45 11.06 -17.19
CA LEU A 393 -18.10 10.94 -15.87
C LEU A 393 -18.23 12.29 -15.14
N LYS A 394 -17.51 13.32 -15.63
CA LYS A 394 -17.52 14.68 -15.08
C LYS A 394 -17.22 14.75 -13.59
N LEU A 395 -16.30 13.92 -13.13
CA LEU A 395 -15.84 13.92 -11.74
C LEU A 395 -14.96 15.15 -11.46
N PRO A 396 -15.09 15.78 -10.28
CA PRO A 396 -14.09 16.71 -9.77
C PRO A 396 -12.70 16.04 -9.75
N LEU A 397 -11.64 16.79 -9.95
CA LEU A 397 -10.28 16.24 -10.08
C LEU A 397 -9.90 15.35 -8.91
N LEU A 398 -10.14 15.78 -7.68
CA LEU A 398 -9.76 15.02 -6.50
C LEU A 398 -10.59 13.74 -6.32
N ALA A 399 -11.87 13.74 -6.67
CA ALA A 399 -12.71 12.54 -6.70
C ALA A 399 -12.26 11.58 -7.81
N ASN A 400 -11.87 12.11 -8.97
CA ASN A 400 -11.31 11.33 -10.07
C ASN A 400 -10.01 10.65 -9.65
N LEU A 401 -9.06 11.38 -9.05
CA LEU A 401 -7.81 10.82 -8.54
C LEU A 401 -8.04 9.77 -7.44
N GLY A 402 -8.99 10.00 -6.53
CA GLY A 402 -9.38 9.01 -5.53
C GLY A 402 -9.92 7.73 -6.16
N SER A 403 -10.77 7.86 -7.19
CA SER A 403 -11.32 6.72 -7.93
C SER A 403 -10.24 5.95 -8.71
N ILE A 404 -9.30 6.67 -9.35
CA ILE A 404 -8.16 6.05 -10.04
C ILE A 404 -7.29 5.27 -9.04
N THR A 405 -6.97 5.89 -7.92
CA THR A 405 -6.17 5.27 -6.85
C THR A 405 -6.86 4.00 -6.32
N GLY A 406 -8.19 4.05 -6.15
CA GLY A 406 -9.00 2.88 -5.77
C GLY A 406 -9.04 1.81 -6.85
N GLY A 407 -9.19 2.21 -8.12
CA GLY A 407 -9.16 1.30 -9.28
C GLY A 407 -7.80 0.61 -9.48
N MET A 408 -6.71 1.32 -9.19
CA MET A 408 -5.34 0.78 -9.17
C MET A 408 -5.04 -0.05 -7.91
N THR A 409 -5.98 -0.19 -7.00
CA THR A 409 -5.86 -0.84 -5.69
C THR A 409 -4.67 -0.36 -4.85
N SER A 410 -4.21 0.89 -5.09
CA SER A 410 -2.96 1.42 -4.52
C SER A 410 -3.18 2.11 -3.18
N THR A 411 -3.00 1.38 -2.10
CA THR A 411 -3.05 1.90 -0.73
C THR A 411 -1.96 2.97 -0.46
N PRO A 412 -0.69 2.81 -0.92
CA PRO A 412 0.33 3.85 -0.75
C PRO A 412 -0.02 5.17 -1.45
N ALA A 413 -0.62 5.07 -2.64
CA ALA A 413 -0.99 6.25 -3.39
C ALA A 413 -2.18 6.99 -2.77
N LEU A 414 -3.08 6.31 -2.07
CA LEU A 414 -4.14 6.97 -1.29
C LEU A 414 -3.53 7.86 -0.20
N GLY A 415 -2.57 7.35 0.57
CA GLY A 415 -1.89 8.15 1.59
C GLY A 415 -1.22 9.40 1.01
N THR A 416 -0.56 9.24 -0.15
CA THR A 416 0.04 10.36 -0.88
C THR A 416 -1.02 11.33 -1.42
N LEU A 417 -2.13 10.82 -1.95
CA LEU A 417 -3.23 11.66 -2.46
C LEU A 417 -3.85 12.49 -1.33
N ILE A 418 -4.09 11.90 -0.15
CA ILE A 418 -4.59 12.61 1.03
C ILE A 418 -3.63 13.76 1.40
N SER A 419 -2.32 13.49 1.42
CA SER A 419 -1.30 14.51 1.71
C SER A 419 -1.23 15.60 0.63
N THR A 420 -1.36 15.24 -0.65
CA THR A 420 -1.32 16.19 -1.78
C THR A 420 -2.59 17.04 -1.84
N ALA A 421 -3.73 16.42 -1.59
CA ALA A 421 -5.02 17.08 -1.56
C ALA A 421 -5.26 17.89 -0.27
N GLU A 422 -4.48 17.65 0.79
CA GLU A 422 -4.67 18.21 2.14
C GLU A 422 -6.10 18.00 2.67
N THR A 423 -6.72 16.88 2.29
CA THR A 423 -8.05 16.47 2.75
C THR A 423 -8.20 14.96 2.72
N ASP A 424 -8.88 14.43 3.74
CA ASP A 424 -9.24 13.01 3.81
C ASP A 424 -10.48 12.67 2.95
N ASP A 425 -11.18 13.66 2.39
CA ASP A 425 -12.43 13.44 1.62
C ASP A 425 -12.21 12.63 0.34
N VAL A 426 -11.00 12.63 -0.22
CA VAL A 426 -10.61 11.79 -1.36
C VAL A 426 -10.75 10.28 -1.07
N ALA A 427 -10.70 9.89 0.21
CA ALA A 427 -10.84 8.50 0.63
C ALA A 427 -12.23 7.92 0.33
N GLY A 428 -13.28 8.75 0.23
CA GLY A 428 -14.62 8.31 -0.15
C GLY A 428 -14.68 7.74 -1.56
N ALA A 429 -14.07 8.43 -2.53
CA ALA A 429 -13.98 7.98 -3.91
C ALA A 429 -13.11 6.71 -4.05
N TYR A 430 -11.97 6.65 -3.35
CA TYR A 430 -11.13 5.45 -3.26
C TYR A 430 -11.93 4.26 -2.74
N ALA A 431 -12.56 4.41 -1.56
CA ALA A 431 -13.29 3.33 -0.90
C ALA A 431 -14.49 2.83 -1.73
N SER A 432 -15.07 3.71 -2.56
CA SER A 432 -16.19 3.33 -3.45
C SER A 432 -15.74 2.55 -4.68
N THR A 433 -14.52 2.76 -5.17
CA THR A 433 -13.98 2.13 -6.37
C THR A 433 -13.19 0.84 -6.05
N TYR A 434 -12.47 0.85 -4.93
CA TYR A 434 -11.55 -0.21 -4.53
C TYR A 434 -12.17 -1.62 -4.47
N PRO A 435 -13.33 -1.87 -3.82
CA PRO A 435 -13.88 -3.23 -3.73
C PRO A 435 -14.25 -3.80 -5.10
N ILE A 436 -14.72 -2.96 -6.01
CA ILE A 436 -15.08 -3.35 -7.37
C ILE A 436 -13.83 -3.76 -8.15
N ALA A 437 -12.80 -2.93 -8.09
CA ALA A 437 -11.52 -3.21 -8.71
C ALA A 437 -10.90 -4.51 -8.15
N LEU A 438 -11.02 -4.72 -6.84
CA LEU A 438 -10.48 -5.90 -6.16
C LEU A 438 -11.11 -7.20 -6.67
N VAL A 439 -12.44 -7.24 -6.80
CA VAL A 439 -13.15 -8.41 -7.36
C VAL A 439 -12.70 -8.67 -8.80
N LEU A 440 -12.67 -7.63 -9.60
CA LEU A 440 -12.39 -7.76 -11.04
C LEU A 440 -10.95 -8.16 -11.31
N ILE A 441 -9.97 -7.67 -10.54
CA ILE A 441 -8.57 -8.02 -10.77
C ILE A 441 -8.27 -9.47 -10.37
N VAL A 442 -8.91 -10.00 -9.33
CA VAL A 442 -8.83 -11.41 -8.96
C VAL A 442 -9.32 -12.29 -10.11
N ILE A 443 -10.48 -11.94 -10.68
CA ILE A 443 -11.04 -12.63 -11.83
C ILE A 443 -10.13 -12.50 -13.05
N ALA A 444 -9.62 -11.30 -13.35
CA ALA A 444 -8.77 -11.04 -14.50
C ALA A 444 -7.45 -11.83 -14.44
N CYS A 445 -6.75 -11.82 -13.31
CA CYS A 445 -5.51 -12.56 -13.14
C CYS A 445 -5.71 -14.06 -13.30
N ASN A 446 -6.79 -14.59 -12.73
CA ASN A 446 -7.12 -16.01 -12.86
C ASN A 446 -7.49 -16.37 -14.32
N LEU A 447 -8.32 -15.56 -14.99
CA LEU A 447 -8.72 -15.82 -16.38
C LEU A 447 -7.55 -15.71 -17.35
N LEU A 448 -6.63 -14.78 -17.17
CA LEU A 448 -5.43 -14.66 -18.00
C LEU A 448 -4.65 -15.97 -18.03
N ILE A 449 -4.45 -16.57 -16.87
CA ILE A 449 -3.72 -17.84 -16.76
C ILE A 449 -4.54 -18.98 -17.39
N ASN A 450 -5.80 -19.16 -16.99
CA ASN A 450 -6.60 -20.29 -17.44
C ASN A 450 -6.99 -20.26 -18.93
N LEU A 451 -7.00 -19.09 -19.58
CA LEU A 451 -7.40 -18.96 -20.98
C LEU A 451 -6.24 -18.77 -21.94
N MET A 452 -5.07 -18.35 -21.45
CA MET A 452 -3.94 -17.99 -22.33
C MET A 452 -2.68 -18.83 -22.06
N MET A 453 -2.71 -19.75 -21.10
CA MET A 453 -1.77 -20.86 -20.98
C MET A 453 -2.33 -22.12 -21.64
#